data_366b5da98915059afc43e263a8455536
#
_entry.id   366b5da98915059afc43e263a8455536
#
_cell.length_a   1.000
_cell.length_b   1.000
_cell.length_c   1.000
_cell.angle_alpha   90.00
_cell.angle_beta   90.00
_cell.angle_gamma   90.00
#
_symmetry.space_group_name_H-M   'P 1'
#
loop_
_entity.id
_entity.type
_entity.pdbx_description
1 polymer ?
#
loop_
_entity_poly.entity_id
_entity_poly.type
_entity_poly.pdbx_seq_one_letter_code
_entity_poly.pdbx_strand_id
1 'polypeptide(L)'
;MIGIPLGLLYANAGEWVIHKYILHGLGRRKSSFWSFHWHEHHRAARQHQMVDDAYARPLSGWNAQTKEALALGVGALCHLPLLPVAPFFVGAVWFSMANYYRVHRKAHLDPAWAEAHLPWHVDHHLGRNPDANWCVTRPWFDQLMRTRVTTRSAFKSSGDRGSSPSARPLA
;
A
#
# COMPACT_ATOMS: atom_id res chain seq x y z
N MET A 1 -24.06 -14.67 9.13
CA MET A 1 -23.55 -13.60 8.20
C MET A 1 -22.63 -12.58 8.87
N ILE A 2 -22.52 -12.51 10.20
CA ILE A 2 -21.59 -11.61 10.92
C ILE A 2 -20.11 -11.84 10.57
N GLY A 3 -19.77 -13.02 10.07
CA GLY A 3 -18.39 -13.34 9.63
C GLY A 3 -17.84 -12.42 8.54
N ILE A 4 -18.70 -11.92 7.63
CA ILE A 4 -18.22 -11.03 6.55
C ILE A 4 -17.66 -9.70 7.11
N PRO A 5 -18.40 -8.88 7.85
CA PRO A 5 -17.86 -7.64 8.39
C PRO A 5 -16.66 -7.87 9.34
N LEU A 6 -16.70 -8.94 10.14
CA LEU A 6 -15.55 -9.28 10.99
C LEU A 6 -14.32 -9.66 10.17
N GLY A 7 -14.47 -10.43 9.09
CA GLY A 7 -13.37 -10.77 8.19
C GLY A 7 -12.77 -9.56 7.48
N LEU A 8 -13.60 -8.61 7.03
CA LEU A 8 -13.13 -7.36 6.41
C LEU A 8 -12.34 -6.48 7.41
N LEU A 9 -12.85 -6.32 8.63
CA LEU A 9 -12.16 -5.57 9.68
C LEU A 9 -10.85 -6.24 10.10
N TYR A 10 -10.89 -7.57 10.29
CA TYR A 10 -9.69 -8.36 10.60
C TYR A 10 -8.62 -8.22 9.52
N ALA A 11 -9.00 -8.34 8.24
CA ALA A 11 -8.06 -8.20 7.13
C ALA A 11 -7.45 -6.79 7.08
N ASN A 12 -8.24 -5.74 7.28
CA ASN A 12 -7.72 -4.36 7.30
C ASN A 12 -6.80 -4.09 8.50
N ALA A 13 -7.13 -4.64 9.68
CA ALA A 13 -6.23 -4.63 10.84
C ALA A 13 -4.93 -5.40 10.54
N GLY A 14 -5.03 -6.55 9.84
CA GLY A 14 -3.91 -7.34 9.37
C GLY A 14 -3.00 -6.56 8.41
N GLU A 15 -3.57 -5.82 7.45
CA GLU A 15 -2.79 -4.91 6.59
C GLU A 15 -1.93 -3.97 7.43
N TRP A 16 -2.54 -3.30 8.43
CA TRP A 16 -1.85 -2.35 9.29
C TRP A 16 -0.73 -3.01 10.10
N VAL A 17 -1.01 -4.14 10.76
CA VAL A 17 -0.04 -4.86 11.61
C VAL A 17 1.11 -5.38 10.78
N ILE A 18 0.82 -6.09 9.70
CA ILE A 18 1.83 -6.73 8.85
C ILE A 18 2.69 -5.65 8.17
N HIS A 19 2.06 -4.63 7.60
CA HIS A 19 2.78 -3.56 6.92
C HIS A 19 3.75 -2.85 7.88
N LYS A 20 3.27 -2.45 9.06
CA LYS A 20 4.07 -1.71 10.04
C LYS A 20 5.19 -2.55 10.64
N TYR A 21 4.87 -3.73 11.17
CA TYR A 21 5.83 -4.48 11.98
C TYR A 21 6.63 -5.50 11.20
N ILE A 22 6.05 -6.09 10.16
CA ILE A 22 6.72 -7.10 9.34
C ILE A 22 7.40 -6.45 8.13
N LEU A 23 6.64 -5.78 7.27
CA LEU A 23 7.16 -5.24 6.02
C LEU A 23 8.10 -4.05 6.24
N HIS A 24 7.79 -3.16 7.18
CA HIS A 24 8.69 -2.06 7.57
C HIS A 24 9.61 -2.43 8.73
N GLY A 25 9.11 -3.06 9.79
CA GLY A 25 9.92 -3.40 10.95
C GLY A 25 11.03 -4.39 10.62
N LEU A 26 10.68 -5.61 10.22
CA LEU A 26 11.64 -6.64 9.83
C LEU A 26 12.23 -6.37 8.45
N GLY A 27 11.46 -5.77 7.53
CA GLY A 27 11.88 -5.50 6.15
C GLY A 27 13.04 -4.51 6.03
N ARG A 28 13.28 -3.65 7.02
CA ARG A 28 14.47 -2.78 7.05
C ARG A 28 15.79 -3.54 7.19
N ARG A 29 15.75 -4.76 7.73
CA ARG A 29 16.93 -5.61 7.86
C ARG A 29 17.20 -6.32 6.52
N LYS A 30 18.32 -6.05 5.87
CA LYS A 30 18.70 -6.63 4.57
C LYS A 30 18.72 -8.15 4.55
N SER A 31 19.01 -8.80 5.69
CA SER A 31 19.01 -10.25 5.83
C SER A 31 17.62 -10.87 6.00
N SER A 32 16.57 -10.05 6.16
CA SER A 32 15.20 -10.53 6.30
C SER A 32 14.61 -10.92 4.95
N PHE A 33 13.78 -11.99 4.92
CA PHE A 33 12.93 -12.29 3.76
C PHE A 33 12.08 -11.07 3.35
N TRP A 34 11.60 -10.29 4.33
CA TRP A 34 10.73 -9.12 4.12
C TRP A 34 11.46 -7.88 3.59
N SER A 35 12.80 -7.96 3.43
CA SER A 35 13.62 -6.84 2.95
C SER A 35 13.23 -6.33 1.56
N PHE A 36 12.58 -7.16 0.76
CA PHE A 36 12.09 -6.79 -0.56
C PHE A 36 11.15 -5.58 -0.51
N HIS A 37 10.29 -5.51 0.52
CA HIS A 37 9.33 -4.43 0.64
C HIS A 37 10.00 -3.07 0.79
N TRP A 38 11.01 -2.97 1.68
CA TRP A 38 11.72 -1.71 1.91
C TRP A 38 12.80 -1.43 0.86
N HIS A 39 13.62 -2.41 0.53
CA HIS A 39 14.82 -2.20 -0.28
C HIS A 39 14.61 -2.37 -1.79
N GLU A 40 13.57 -3.08 -2.22
CA GLU A 40 13.21 -3.23 -3.63
C GLU A 40 12.01 -2.34 -3.97
N HIS A 41 10.83 -2.64 -3.39
CA HIS A 41 9.56 -2.03 -3.69
C HIS A 41 9.48 -0.53 -3.35
N HIS A 42 9.72 -0.12 -2.09
CA HIS A 42 9.72 1.30 -1.73
C HIS A 42 10.75 2.12 -2.50
N ARG A 43 11.91 1.53 -2.76
CA ARG A 43 12.94 2.19 -3.58
C ARG A 43 12.44 2.45 -4.99
N ALA A 44 11.89 1.43 -5.67
CA ALA A 44 11.36 1.57 -7.02
C ALA A 44 10.25 2.61 -7.08
N ALA A 45 9.25 2.51 -6.19
CA ALA A 45 8.13 3.44 -6.12
C ALA A 45 8.58 4.89 -5.90
N ARG A 46 9.60 5.14 -5.06
CA ARG A 46 10.14 6.49 -4.84
C ARG A 46 10.94 7.01 -6.02
N GLN A 47 11.74 6.17 -6.65
CA GLN A 47 12.57 6.56 -7.81
C GLN A 47 11.73 6.83 -9.05
N HIS A 48 10.60 6.14 -9.23
CA HIS A 48 9.79 6.18 -10.43
C HIS A 48 8.37 6.72 -10.18
N GLN A 49 8.18 7.59 -9.18
CA GLN A 49 6.90 8.28 -8.91
C GLN A 49 5.71 7.31 -8.81
N MET A 50 5.77 6.34 -7.91
CA MET A 50 4.85 5.21 -7.67
C MET A 50 5.05 4.01 -8.59
N VAL A 51 5.64 4.13 -9.77
CA VAL A 51 5.79 2.98 -10.67
C VAL A 51 6.79 1.97 -10.10
N ASP A 52 6.39 0.69 -10.09
CA ASP A 52 7.26 -0.44 -9.81
C ASP A 52 7.07 -1.51 -10.89
N ASP A 53 8.03 -1.60 -11.81
CA ASP A 53 8.00 -2.51 -12.94
C ASP A 53 7.98 -4.00 -12.55
N ALA A 54 8.31 -4.33 -11.30
CA ALA A 54 8.14 -5.68 -10.80
C ALA A 54 6.68 -6.16 -10.95
N TYR A 55 5.71 -5.26 -10.77
CA TYR A 55 4.28 -5.57 -10.89
C TYR A 55 3.78 -5.73 -12.34
N ALA A 56 4.56 -5.31 -13.34
CA ALA A 56 4.26 -5.57 -14.76
C ALA A 56 4.70 -6.96 -15.22
N ARG A 57 5.62 -7.60 -14.48
CA ARG A 57 6.20 -8.89 -14.85
C ARG A 57 5.30 -10.06 -14.45
N PRO A 58 5.46 -11.24 -15.09
CA PRO A 58 4.80 -12.45 -14.61
C PRO A 58 5.34 -12.89 -13.23
N LEU A 59 4.56 -13.67 -12.49
CA LEU A 59 4.92 -14.21 -11.16
C LEU A 59 5.99 -15.33 -11.23
N SER A 60 6.88 -15.30 -12.20
CA SER A 60 7.91 -16.33 -12.43
C SER A 60 9.30 -15.94 -11.93
N GLY A 61 9.50 -14.70 -11.51
CA GLY A 61 10.77 -14.19 -11.01
C GLY A 61 10.81 -14.13 -9.47
N TRP A 62 12.01 -14.01 -8.89
CA TRP A 62 12.18 -13.79 -7.45
C TRP A 62 12.28 -12.28 -7.16
N ASN A 63 11.19 -11.56 -7.36
CA ASN A 63 11.05 -10.10 -7.21
C ASN A 63 10.04 -9.73 -6.12
N ALA A 64 9.88 -8.44 -5.84
CA ALA A 64 8.98 -7.94 -4.81
C ALA A 64 7.53 -8.43 -4.97
N GLN A 65 7.00 -8.41 -6.20
CA GLN A 65 5.65 -8.87 -6.51
C GLN A 65 5.45 -10.36 -6.19
N THR A 66 6.39 -11.22 -6.60
CA THR A 66 6.31 -12.66 -6.36
C THR A 66 6.40 -12.99 -4.87
N LYS A 67 7.28 -12.29 -4.13
CA LYS A 67 7.42 -12.46 -2.67
C LYS A 67 6.15 -12.00 -1.94
N GLU A 68 5.53 -10.90 -2.38
CA GLU A 68 4.23 -10.43 -1.87
C GLU A 68 3.13 -11.46 -2.13
N ALA A 69 3.00 -11.93 -3.38
CA ALA A 69 2.00 -12.94 -3.73
C ALA A 69 2.17 -14.24 -2.95
N LEU A 70 3.43 -14.67 -2.72
CA LEU A 70 3.74 -15.83 -1.89
C LEU A 70 3.31 -15.60 -0.44
N ALA A 71 3.60 -14.44 0.14
CA ALA A 71 3.22 -14.12 1.51
C ALA A 71 1.69 -14.10 1.67
N LEU A 72 0.96 -13.53 0.72
CA LEU A 72 -0.51 -13.53 0.71
C LEU A 72 -1.05 -14.96 0.55
N GLY A 73 -0.46 -15.80 -0.32
CA GLY A 73 -0.83 -17.19 -0.50
C GLY A 73 -0.64 -18.03 0.78
N VAL A 74 0.50 -17.87 1.45
CA VAL A 74 0.75 -18.52 2.75
C VAL A 74 -0.25 -18.01 3.79
N GLY A 75 -0.52 -16.70 3.84
CA GLY A 75 -1.54 -16.14 4.71
C GLY A 75 -2.92 -16.74 4.46
N ALA A 76 -3.32 -16.90 3.19
CA ALA A 76 -4.60 -17.52 2.84
C ALA A 76 -4.67 -18.99 3.30
N LEU A 77 -3.59 -19.76 3.13
CA LEU A 77 -3.51 -21.16 3.59
C LEU A 77 -3.60 -21.26 5.12
N CYS A 78 -3.03 -20.33 5.87
CA CYS A 78 -3.14 -20.29 7.33
C CYS A 78 -4.59 -20.13 7.82
N HIS A 79 -5.51 -19.59 7.01
CA HIS A 79 -6.91 -19.48 7.36
C HIS A 79 -7.75 -20.71 6.96
N LEU A 80 -7.19 -21.64 6.18
CA LEU A 80 -7.90 -22.84 5.70
C LEU A 80 -8.50 -23.69 6.83
N PRO A 81 -7.85 -23.90 7.99
CA PRO A 81 -8.43 -24.66 9.10
C PRO A 81 -9.72 -24.07 9.69
N LEU A 82 -9.94 -22.76 9.50
CA LEU A 82 -11.15 -22.07 9.98
C LEU A 82 -12.32 -22.21 9.02
N LEU A 83 -12.10 -22.67 7.78
CA LEU A 83 -13.12 -22.72 6.74
C LEU A 83 -14.36 -23.56 7.14
N PRO A 84 -14.24 -24.74 7.80
CA PRO A 84 -15.41 -25.52 8.21
C PRO A 84 -16.29 -24.85 9.27
N VAL A 85 -15.73 -23.99 10.12
CA VAL A 85 -16.42 -23.38 11.27
C VAL A 85 -16.80 -21.91 11.04
N ALA A 86 -16.08 -21.22 10.15
CA ALA A 86 -16.29 -19.80 9.88
C ALA A 86 -16.16 -19.44 8.38
N PRO A 87 -16.94 -20.09 7.47
CA PRO A 87 -16.74 -19.94 6.02
C PRO A 87 -16.89 -18.50 5.52
N PHE A 88 -17.84 -17.74 6.07
CA PHE A 88 -18.05 -16.35 5.67
C PHE A 88 -16.91 -15.42 6.12
N PHE A 89 -16.32 -15.69 7.27
CA PHE A 89 -15.14 -14.97 7.74
C PHE A 89 -13.94 -15.26 6.84
N VAL A 90 -13.64 -16.53 6.60
CA VAL A 90 -12.52 -16.94 5.75
C VAL A 90 -12.69 -16.43 4.32
N GLY A 91 -13.91 -16.53 3.77
CA GLY A 91 -14.20 -15.98 2.44
C GLY A 91 -13.96 -14.47 2.36
N ALA A 92 -14.33 -13.70 3.38
CA ALA A 92 -14.06 -12.27 3.44
C ALA A 92 -12.56 -11.94 3.57
N VAL A 93 -11.82 -12.74 4.34
CA VAL A 93 -10.35 -12.61 4.45
C VAL A 93 -9.68 -12.90 3.11
N TRP A 94 -10.03 -13.99 2.44
CA TRP A 94 -9.47 -14.34 1.13
C TRP A 94 -9.81 -13.31 0.05
N PHE A 95 -11.06 -12.83 0.04
CA PHE A 95 -11.44 -11.70 -0.82
C PHE A 95 -10.57 -10.47 -0.56
N SER A 96 -10.34 -10.13 0.71
CA SER A 96 -9.53 -8.97 1.08
C SER A 96 -8.08 -9.11 0.63
N MET A 97 -7.47 -10.29 0.79
CA MET A 97 -6.11 -10.58 0.31
C MET A 97 -6.00 -10.48 -1.22
N ALA A 98 -6.96 -11.06 -1.95
CA ALA A 98 -7.01 -10.96 -3.40
C ALA A 98 -7.22 -9.51 -3.87
N ASN A 99 -8.11 -8.76 -3.19
CA ASN A 99 -8.35 -7.36 -3.47
C ASN A 99 -7.12 -6.49 -3.13
N TYR A 100 -6.44 -6.76 -2.01
CA TYR A 100 -5.18 -6.11 -1.66
C TYR A 100 -4.18 -6.23 -2.81
N TYR A 101 -3.86 -7.45 -3.23
CA TYR A 101 -2.93 -7.67 -4.33
C TYR A 101 -3.35 -6.95 -5.62
N ARG A 102 -4.64 -7.02 -5.98
CA ARG A 102 -5.18 -6.38 -7.19
C ARG A 102 -5.02 -4.86 -7.17
N VAL A 103 -5.43 -4.21 -6.06
CA VAL A 103 -5.39 -2.73 -5.97
C VAL A 103 -3.97 -2.21 -5.77
N HIS A 104 -3.15 -2.93 -5.00
CA HIS A 104 -1.74 -2.62 -4.78
C HIS A 104 -0.95 -2.68 -6.10
N ARG A 105 -1.08 -3.79 -6.83
CA ARG A 105 -0.51 -3.93 -8.18
C ARG A 105 -0.98 -2.81 -9.11
N LYS A 106 -2.28 -2.52 -9.13
CA LYS A 106 -2.81 -1.44 -9.98
C LYS A 106 -2.24 -0.09 -9.60
N ALA A 107 -2.10 0.21 -8.31
CA ALA A 107 -1.54 1.48 -7.83
C ALA A 107 -0.10 1.72 -8.34
N HIS A 108 0.70 0.65 -8.46
CA HIS A 108 2.07 0.72 -8.94
C HIS A 108 2.23 0.64 -10.45
N LEU A 109 1.17 0.34 -11.18
CA LEU A 109 1.15 0.36 -12.65
C LEU A 109 0.40 1.58 -13.21
N ASP A 110 -0.45 2.21 -12.40
CA ASP A 110 -1.28 3.36 -12.78
C ASP A 110 -1.29 4.39 -11.65
N PRO A 111 -0.24 5.23 -11.56
CA PRO A 111 -0.14 6.27 -10.51
C PRO A 111 -1.30 7.26 -10.50
N ALA A 112 -1.88 7.60 -11.67
CA ALA A 112 -3.01 8.50 -11.75
C ALA A 112 -4.26 7.89 -11.11
N TRP A 113 -4.49 6.60 -11.33
CA TRP A 113 -5.53 5.86 -10.65
C TRP A 113 -5.27 5.78 -9.13
N ALA A 114 -4.02 5.53 -8.73
CA ALA A 114 -3.64 5.48 -7.32
C ALA A 114 -3.92 6.81 -6.62
N GLU A 115 -3.60 7.93 -7.25
CA GLU A 115 -3.90 9.27 -6.73
C GLU A 115 -5.38 9.51 -6.49
N ALA A 116 -6.23 9.04 -7.42
CA ALA A 116 -7.67 9.23 -7.34
C ALA A 116 -8.35 8.29 -6.33
N HIS A 117 -7.83 7.06 -6.14
CA HIS A 117 -8.53 6.01 -5.40
C HIS A 117 -7.84 5.55 -4.11
N LEU A 118 -6.52 5.70 -4.02
CA LEU A 118 -5.69 5.28 -2.89
C LEU A 118 -4.71 6.40 -2.47
N PRO A 119 -5.16 7.64 -2.27
CA PRO A 119 -4.26 8.75 -1.96
C PRO A 119 -3.43 8.53 -0.68
N TRP A 120 -3.94 7.75 0.28
CA TRP A 120 -3.18 7.36 1.47
C TRP A 120 -1.98 6.47 1.15
N HIS A 121 -2.10 5.58 0.17
CA HIS A 121 -1.01 4.72 -0.27
C HIS A 121 0.05 5.51 -1.06
N VAL A 122 -0.38 6.49 -1.86
CA VAL A 122 0.55 7.45 -2.49
C VAL A 122 1.29 8.28 -1.44
N ASP A 123 0.58 8.77 -0.41
CA ASP A 123 1.21 9.46 0.73
C ASP A 123 2.21 8.56 1.48
N HIS A 124 1.94 7.25 1.58
CA HIS A 124 2.85 6.28 2.20
C HIS A 124 4.17 6.16 1.42
N HIS A 125 4.09 6.01 0.09
CA HIS A 125 5.29 5.87 -0.74
C HIS A 125 6.03 7.18 -0.98
N LEU A 126 5.33 8.26 -1.32
CA LEU A 126 5.93 9.51 -1.76
C LEU A 126 5.94 10.60 -0.69
N GLY A 127 5.22 10.41 0.40
CA GLY A 127 5.18 11.37 1.50
C GLY A 127 6.50 11.47 2.26
N ARG A 128 6.62 12.52 3.08
CA ARG A 128 7.80 12.76 3.93
C ARG A 128 7.97 11.72 5.04
N ASN A 129 6.86 11.15 5.52
CA ASN A 129 6.86 10.14 6.56
C ASN A 129 6.49 8.78 5.99
N PRO A 130 7.47 7.89 5.75
CA PRO A 130 7.21 6.53 5.28
C PRO A 130 6.65 5.61 6.38
N ASP A 131 6.63 6.09 7.64
CA ASP A 131 6.11 5.35 8.78
C ASP A 131 4.68 5.79 9.15
N ALA A 132 3.85 5.99 8.13
CA ALA A 132 2.44 6.35 8.24
C ALA A 132 1.64 5.71 7.10
N ASN A 133 0.31 5.68 7.19
CA ASN A 133 -0.60 5.19 6.14
C ASN A 133 -0.34 3.71 5.77
N TRP A 134 -0.44 2.83 6.75
CA TRP A 134 -0.09 1.42 6.63
C TRP A 134 -1.09 0.57 5.84
N CYS A 135 -2.37 0.97 5.83
CA CYS A 135 -3.39 0.25 5.08
C CYS A 135 -3.36 0.62 3.60
N VAL A 136 -3.41 -0.37 2.72
CA VAL A 136 -3.48 -0.18 1.26
C VAL A 136 -4.92 -0.07 0.80
N THR A 137 -5.77 -1.04 1.16
CA THR A 137 -7.12 -1.16 0.58
C THR A 137 -8.08 -0.09 1.08
N ARG A 138 -8.08 0.20 2.38
CA ARG A 138 -8.90 1.21 3.05
C ARG A 138 -8.17 1.76 4.27
N PRO A 139 -8.21 3.07 4.56
CA PRO A 139 -7.46 3.66 5.67
C PRO A 139 -8.20 3.53 7.02
N TRP A 140 -9.08 2.55 7.20
CA TRP A 140 -9.91 2.43 8.41
C TRP A 140 -9.07 2.24 9.67
N PHE A 141 -8.13 1.29 9.62
CA PHE A 141 -7.30 1.00 10.77
C PHE A 141 -6.24 2.09 11.00
N ASP A 142 -5.76 2.77 9.94
CA ASP A 142 -4.94 3.97 10.08
C ASP A 142 -5.68 5.11 10.80
N GLN A 143 -6.97 5.31 10.49
CA GLN A 143 -7.80 6.30 11.17
C GLN A 143 -7.98 5.94 12.64
N LEU A 144 -8.32 4.67 12.95
CA LEU A 144 -8.47 4.17 14.31
C LEU A 144 -7.19 4.34 15.12
N MET A 145 -6.05 3.98 14.54
CA MET A 145 -4.73 4.03 15.19
C MET A 145 -4.04 5.41 15.08
N ARG A 146 -4.70 6.40 14.47
CA ARG A 146 -4.19 7.77 14.27
C ARG A 146 -2.87 7.80 13.52
N THR A 147 -2.69 6.88 12.58
CA THR A 147 -1.50 6.81 11.70
C THR A 147 -1.77 7.32 10.29
N ARG A 148 -3.00 7.80 10.01
CA ARG A 148 -3.35 8.45 8.74
C ARG A 148 -2.73 9.85 8.69
N VAL A 149 -1.80 10.06 7.76
CA VAL A 149 -1.13 11.35 7.50
C VAL A 149 -1.39 11.78 6.07
N THR A 150 -1.83 13.02 5.87
CA THR A 150 -2.03 13.63 4.55
C THR A 150 -0.91 14.64 4.30
N THR A 151 -0.05 14.37 3.33
CA THR A 151 1.14 15.20 3.07
C THR A 151 0.98 16.10 1.83
N ARG A 152 -0.05 15.89 1.02
CA ARG A 152 -0.20 16.51 -0.31
C ARG A 152 -0.73 17.95 -0.32
N SER A 153 -1.33 18.43 0.75
CA SER A 153 -1.81 19.84 0.84
C SER A 153 -0.65 20.85 0.87
N ALA A 154 0.55 20.46 1.31
CA ALA A 154 1.71 21.34 1.39
C ALA A 154 2.43 21.53 0.05
N PHE A 155 2.28 20.60 -0.91
CA PHE A 155 3.01 20.67 -2.18
C PHE A 155 2.27 21.48 -3.26
N LYS A 156 0.92 21.49 -3.27
CA LYS A 156 0.13 22.32 -4.18
C LYS A 156 0.22 23.81 -3.86
N SER A 157 0.47 24.19 -2.60
CA SER A 157 0.55 25.60 -2.19
C SER A 157 1.89 26.27 -2.52
N SER A 158 2.95 25.51 -2.80
CA SER A 158 4.27 26.05 -3.15
C SER A 158 4.51 26.18 -4.65
N GLY A 159 3.76 25.47 -5.49
CA GLY A 159 3.87 25.54 -6.95
C GLY A 159 3.11 26.68 -7.63
N ASP A 160 2.14 27.28 -6.93
CA ASP A 160 1.23 28.30 -7.52
C ASP A 160 1.63 29.74 -7.19
N ARG A 161 2.82 29.97 -6.58
CA ARG A 161 3.35 31.28 -6.22
C ARG A 161 4.51 31.76 -7.09
N GLY A 162 4.61 31.30 -8.32
CA GLY A 162 5.72 31.64 -9.21
C GLY A 162 5.37 31.83 -10.67
N SER A 163 4.42 32.72 -11.02
CA SER A 163 4.41 33.32 -12.36
C SER A 163 3.40 34.48 -12.42
N SER A 164 3.82 35.64 -11.90
CA SER A 164 3.25 36.91 -12.37
C SER A 164 4.33 37.57 -13.25
N PRO A 165 4.15 37.66 -14.56
CA PRO A 165 5.00 38.49 -15.39
C PRO A 165 4.57 39.96 -15.21
N SER A 166 5.36 40.76 -14.54
CA SER A 166 5.22 42.21 -14.58
C SER A 166 5.59 42.69 -15.98
N ALA A 167 4.58 43.00 -16.77
CA ALA A 167 4.75 43.83 -17.96
C ALA A 167 5.11 45.25 -17.51
N ARG A 168 6.34 45.72 -17.75
CA ARG A 168 6.69 47.13 -17.77
C ARG A 168 6.38 47.66 -19.16
N PRO A 169 5.63 48.78 -19.30
CA PRO A 169 5.58 49.51 -20.57
C PRO A 169 6.87 50.29 -20.77
N LEU A 170 7.44 50.16 -21.96
CA LEU A 170 8.49 51.06 -22.43
C LEU A 170 7.85 52.39 -22.84
N ALA A 171 8.33 53.49 -22.27
CA ALA A 171 8.18 54.83 -22.79
C ALA A 171 9.42 55.17 -23.61
#